data_9f62d94b96f3f2868825ff5225c6fdb4
#
_entry.id   9f62d94b96f3f2868825ff5225c6fdb4
#
_cell.length_a   1.000
_cell.length_b   1.000
_cell.length_c   1.000
_cell.angle_alpha   90.00
_cell.angle_beta   90.00
_cell.angle_gamma   90.00
#
_symmetry.space_group_name_H-M   'P 1'
#
loop_
_entity.id
_entity.type
_entity.pdbx_description
1 polymer ?
#
loop_
_entity_poly.entity_id
_entity_poly.type
_entity_poly.pdbx_seq_one_letter_code
_entity_poly.pdbx_strand_id
1 'polypeptide(L)'
;MPYKNIEKRREYYLKNPVNKESKKEYDKEWYQKNKERSNKQILEWRKNNKEKYEESAKKRLTSEKGYIKILWRSIGASGKHNSFRDFDDFFDHWLEQKKIHGMKCPGTGVEMTTKARFNGKGKTHRCGTNISKDRILSSMGYSHQNLIFTSWNYNRSKGNITPKMAKAFLKIVKERYGTDNIA
;
A
#
# COMPACT_ATOMS: atom_id res chain seq x y z
N MET A 1 25.44 2.46 -23.31
CA MET A 1 25.90 3.47 -22.36
C MET A 1 27.43 3.36 -22.23
N PRO A 2 28.22 4.42 -22.45
CA PRO A 2 29.67 4.33 -22.60
C PRO A 2 30.46 4.21 -21.28
N TYR A 3 29.82 4.29 -20.13
CA TYR A 3 30.55 4.31 -18.86
C TYR A 3 30.24 3.10 -17.99
N LYS A 4 31.22 2.21 -17.84
CA LYS A 4 31.17 1.06 -16.89
C LYS A 4 31.46 1.49 -15.45
N ASN A 5 32.05 2.70 -15.24
CA ASN A 5 32.44 3.21 -13.91
C ASN A 5 31.36 4.19 -13.39
N ILE A 6 30.83 3.93 -12.20
CA ILE A 6 29.78 4.72 -11.54
C ILE A 6 30.26 6.15 -11.23
N GLU A 7 31.53 6.34 -10.88
CA GLU A 7 32.11 7.66 -10.54
C GLU A 7 32.19 8.56 -11.77
N LYS A 8 32.71 8.05 -12.90
CA LYS A 8 32.74 8.78 -14.17
C LYS A 8 31.34 9.14 -14.67
N ARG A 9 30.37 8.30 -14.38
CA ARG A 9 28.96 8.57 -14.68
C ARG A 9 28.40 9.71 -13.81
N ARG A 10 28.73 9.73 -12.51
CA ARG A 10 28.36 10.81 -11.59
C ARG A 10 28.97 12.15 -12.03
N GLU A 11 30.29 12.20 -12.33
CA GLU A 11 30.94 13.38 -12.80
C GLU A 11 30.35 13.92 -14.11
N TYR A 12 30.00 13.02 -15.03
CA TYR A 12 29.33 13.42 -16.28
C TYR A 12 27.99 14.12 -16.02
N TYR A 13 27.15 13.56 -15.14
CA TYR A 13 25.85 14.19 -14.82
C TYR A 13 25.96 15.47 -13.98
N LEU A 14 27.04 15.64 -13.20
CA LEU A 14 27.32 16.88 -12.50
C LEU A 14 27.74 17.99 -13.48
N LYS A 15 28.55 17.63 -14.48
CA LYS A 15 28.99 18.57 -15.52
C LYS A 15 27.90 18.86 -16.57
N ASN A 16 26.98 17.95 -16.77
CA ASN A 16 25.91 18.06 -17.75
C ASN A 16 24.54 17.86 -17.04
N PRO A 17 24.05 18.86 -16.33
CA PRO A 17 22.75 18.76 -15.67
C PRO A 17 21.66 18.56 -16.73
N VAL A 18 21.01 17.42 -16.67
CA VAL A 18 19.89 17.11 -17.56
C VAL A 18 18.74 18.04 -17.22
N ASN A 19 18.31 18.84 -18.18
CA ASN A 19 17.07 19.60 -18.02
C ASN A 19 15.92 18.60 -17.79
N LYS A 20 15.39 18.60 -16.57
CA LYS A 20 14.38 17.62 -16.11
C LYS A 20 13.08 17.69 -16.92
N GLU A 21 12.74 18.85 -17.44
CA GLU A 21 11.52 19.07 -18.23
C GLU A 21 11.65 18.50 -19.64
N SER A 22 12.74 18.84 -20.34
CA SER A 22 12.99 18.30 -21.68
C SER A 22 13.18 16.78 -21.67
N LYS A 23 13.79 16.23 -20.61
CA LYS A 23 13.88 14.78 -20.42
C LYS A 23 12.51 14.15 -20.20
N LYS A 24 11.64 14.77 -19.42
CA LYS A 24 10.29 14.26 -19.14
C LYS A 24 9.42 14.23 -20.41
N GLU A 25 9.55 15.24 -21.26
CA GLU A 25 8.85 15.29 -22.54
C GLU A 25 9.39 14.22 -23.49
N TYR A 26 10.71 14.11 -23.62
CA TYR A 26 11.36 13.06 -24.43
C TYR A 26 10.94 11.66 -23.96
N ASP A 27 10.99 11.38 -22.65
CA ASP A 27 10.60 10.09 -22.07
C ASP A 27 9.10 9.78 -22.35
N LYS A 28 8.24 10.81 -22.31
CA LYS A 28 6.81 10.69 -22.64
C LYS A 28 6.59 10.36 -24.13
N GLU A 29 7.26 11.09 -25.03
CA GLU A 29 7.18 10.84 -26.46
C GLU A 29 7.74 9.46 -26.83
N TRP A 30 8.90 9.13 -26.28
CA TRP A 30 9.53 7.82 -26.48
C TRP A 30 8.62 6.69 -26.00
N TYR A 31 7.99 6.85 -24.83
CA TYR A 31 7.04 5.88 -24.30
C TYR A 31 5.83 5.71 -25.20
N GLN A 32 5.25 6.80 -25.70
CA GLN A 32 4.10 6.73 -26.61
C GLN A 32 4.46 5.98 -27.91
N LYS A 33 5.62 6.31 -28.49
CA LYS A 33 6.11 5.65 -29.74
C LYS A 33 6.45 4.18 -29.55
N ASN A 34 6.91 3.79 -28.35
CA ASN A 34 7.44 2.45 -28.12
C ASN A 34 6.57 1.58 -27.20
N LYS A 35 5.42 2.08 -26.75
CA LYS A 35 4.54 1.42 -25.77
C LYS A 35 4.17 0.00 -26.16
N GLU A 36 3.72 -0.19 -27.39
CA GLU A 36 3.29 -1.51 -27.88
C GLU A 36 4.44 -2.50 -27.94
N ARG A 37 5.57 -2.06 -28.51
CA ARG A 37 6.79 -2.88 -28.59
C ARG A 37 7.30 -3.27 -27.19
N SER A 38 7.37 -2.30 -26.28
CA SER A 38 7.80 -2.54 -24.90
C SER A 38 6.86 -3.48 -24.16
N ASN A 39 5.55 -3.31 -24.32
CA ASN A 39 4.56 -4.20 -23.71
C ASN A 39 4.68 -5.64 -24.26
N LYS A 40 4.87 -5.79 -25.57
CA LYS A 40 5.07 -7.11 -26.21
C LYS A 40 6.32 -7.79 -25.65
N GLN A 41 7.44 -7.07 -25.58
CA GLN A 41 8.69 -7.59 -25.02
C GLN A 41 8.54 -8.00 -23.54
N ILE A 42 7.82 -7.20 -22.74
CA ILE A 42 7.55 -7.52 -21.34
C ILE A 42 6.69 -8.79 -21.22
N LEU A 43 5.68 -8.93 -22.05
CA LEU A 43 4.82 -10.13 -22.06
C LEU A 43 5.59 -11.38 -22.47
N GLU A 44 6.41 -11.29 -23.51
CA GLU A 44 7.28 -12.39 -23.94
C GLU A 44 8.29 -12.77 -22.86
N TRP A 45 8.95 -11.78 -22.27
CA TRP A 45 9.87 -12.02 -21.15
C TRP A 45 9.17 -12.72 -19.97
N ARG A 46 7.98 -12.26 -19.58
CA ARG A 46 7.19 -12.89 -18.50
C ARG A 46 6.81 -14.34 -18.84
N LYS A 47 6.45 -14.59 -20.09
CA LYS A 47 6.12 -15.94 -20.58
C LYS A 47 7.34 -16.87 -20.48
N ASN A 48 8.51 -16.39 -20.93
CA ASN A 48 9.74 -17.17 -20.94
C ASN A 48 10.42 -17.29 -19.56
N ASN A 49 10.09 -16.40 -18.62
CA ASN A 49 10.65 -16.37 -17.27
C ASN A 49 9.57 -16.47 -16.18
N LYS A 50 8.54 -17.27 -16.44
CA LYS A 50 7.36 -17.36 -15.57
C LYS A 50 7.72 -17.66 -14.12
N GLU A 51 8.58 -18.66 -13.88
CA GLU A 51 9.00 -19.06 -12.53
C GLU A 51 9.72 -17.94 -11.79
N LYS A 52 10.71 -17.29 -12.43
CA LYS A 52 11.43 -16.14 -11.85
C LYS A 52 10.51 -14.98 -11.56
N TYR A 53 9.53 -14.74 -12.45
CA TYR A 53 8.55 -13.69 -12.25
C TYR A 53 7.63 -13.98 -11.05
N GLU A 54 7.13 -15.23 -10.96
CA GLU A 54 6.27 -15.67 -9.86
C GLU A 54 7.00 -15.67 -8.52
N GLU A 55 8.26 -16.15 -8.49
CA GLU A 55 9.10 -16.11 -7.30
C GLU A 55 9.35 -14.67 -6.82
N SER A 56 9.74 -13.78 -7.72
CA SER A 56 9.96 -12.36 -7.41
C SER A 56 8.67 -11.68 -6.93
N ALA A 57 7.53 -12.01 -7.55
CA ALA A 57 6.24 -11.50 -7.15
C ALA A 57 5.86 -12.03 -5.75
N LYS A 58 6.06 -13.32 -5.50
CA LYS A 58 5.82 -13.96 -4.20
C LYS A 58 6.68 -13.33 -3.12
N LYS A 59 7.99 -13.21 -3.33
CA LYS A 59 8.94 -12.58 -2.40
C LYS A 59 8.54 -11.13 -2.06
N ARG A 60 8.15 -10.37 -3.05
CA ARG A 60 7.66 -8.98 -2.86
C ARG A 60 6.36 -8.92 -2.07
N LEU A 61 5.43 -9.84 -2.31
CA LEU A 61 4.13 -9.88 -1.65
C LEU A 61 4.21 -10.42 -0.22
N THR A 62 5.18 -11.29 0.07
CA THR A 62 5.36 -11.88 1.41
C THR A 62 6.21 -11.02 2.33
N SER A 63 6.99 -10.07 1.80
CA SER A 63 7.70 -9.11 2.64
C SER A 63 6.74 -8.05 3.20
N GLU A 64 6.94 -7.66 4.45
CA GLU A 64 6.14 -6.61 5.10
C GLU A 64 6.17 -5.30 4.30
N LYS A 65 7.36 -4.79 3.96
CA LYS A 65 7.52 -3.57 3.16
C LYS A 65 6.82 -3.69 1.80
N GLY A 66 6.92 -4.85 1.17
CA GLY A 66 6.25 -5.13 -0.10
C GLY A 66 4.72 -5.13 0.01
N TYR A 67 4.19 -5.71 1.08
CA TYR A 67 2.76 -5.72 1.36
C TYR A 67 2.22 -4.30 1.61
N ILE A 68 2.88 -3.53 2.47
CA ILE A 68 2.51 -2.13 2.75
C ILE A 68 2.59 -1.28 1.47
N LYS A 69 3.56 -1.55 0.58
CA LYS A 69 3.65 -0.88 -0.73
C LYS A 69 2.44 -1.15 -1.63
N ILE A 70 1.82 -2.32 -1.53
CA ILE A 70 0.57 -2.63 -2.25
C ILE A 70 -0.59 -1.79 -1.68
N LEU A 71 -0.67 -1.68 -0.35
CA LEU A 71 -1.68 -0.83 0.30
C LEU A 71 -1.52 0.63 -0.15
N TRP A 72 -0.29 1.15 -0.16
CA TRP A 72 0.02 2.48 -0.67
C TRP A 72 -0.48 2.71 -2.11
N ARG A 73 -0.11 1.81 -3.03
CA ARG A 73 -0.54 1.92 -4.44
C ARG A 73 -2.06 1.93 -4.59
N SER A 74 -2.76 1.21 -3.73
CA SER A 74 -4.22 1.15 -3.76
C SER A 74 -4.89 2.43 -3.25
N ILE A 75 -4.16 3.36 -2.61
CA ILE A 75 -4.67 4.70 -2.27
C ILE A 75 -4.85 5.51 -3.55
N GLY A 76 -3.81 5.59 -4.39
CA GLY A 76 -3.88 6.30 -5.67
C GLY A 76 -5.02 5.80 -6.58
N ALA A 77 -5.23 4.48 -6.61
CA ALA A 77 -6.32 3.87 -7.38
C ALA A 77 -7.73 4.13 -6.80
N SER A 78 -7.84 4.58 -5.54
CA SER A 78 -9.13 4.80 -4.88
C SER A 78 -9.81 6.13 -5.23
N GLY A 79 -9.11 7.04 -5.91
CA GLY A 79 -9.57 8.41 -6.17
C GLY A 79 -9.76 9.29 -4.92
N LYS A 80 -9.34 8.82 -3.75
CA LYS A 80 -9.44 9.57 -2.50
C LYS A 80 -8.20 10.44 -2.30
N HIS A 81 -8.42 11.62 -1.72
CA HIS A 81 -7.33 12.51 -1.35
C HIS A 81 -6.29 11.78 -0.49
N ASN A 82 -5.03 12.03 -0.77
CA ASN A 82 -3.88 11.46 -0.09
C ASN A 82 -2.90 12.57 0.27
N SER A 83 -2.67 12.79 1.55
CA SER A 83 -1.75 13.81 2.05
C SER A 83 -0.38 13.27 2.48
N PHE A 84 -0.14 11.97 2.34
CA PHE A 84 1.21 11.42 2.49
C PHE A 84 2.10 11.90 1.33
N ARG A 85 3.29 12.33 1.64
CA ARG A 85 4.25 12.87 0.67
C ARG A 85 4.70 11.83 -0.35
N ASP A 86 5.07 10.64 0.13
CA ASP A 86 5.56 9.53 -0.69
C ASP A 86 5.34 8.18 0.03
N PHE A 87 5.90 7.10 -0.54
CA PHE A 87 5.76 5.77 0.05
C PHE A 87 6.54 5.63 1.36
N ASP A 88 7.68 6.28 1.50
CA ASP A 88 8.49 6.13 2.71
C ASP A 88 7.81 6.83 3.89
N ASP A 89 7.21 8.00 3.69
CA ASP A 89 6.35 8.69 4.66
C ASP A 89 5.14 7.83 5.11
N PHE A 90 4.49 7.14 4.17
CA PHE A 90 3.41 6.19 4.47
C PHE A 90 3.91 4.95 5.22
N PHE A 91 5.11 4.48 4.90
CA PHE A 91 5.72 3.32 5.55
C PHE A 91 6.18 3.65 6.96
N ASP A 92 6.72 4.85 7.18
CA ASP A 92 7.10 5.34 8.50
C ASP A 92 5.89 5.42 9.43
N HIS A 93 4.74 5.91 8.93
CA HIS A 93 3.48 5.89 9.68
C HIS A 93 3.04 4.47 10.09
N TRP A 94 3.26 3.48 9.21
CA TRP A 94 3.06 2.08 9.58
C TRP A 94 4.01 1.62 10.69
N LEU A 95 5.30 1.98 10.59
CA LEU A 95 6.30 1.59 11.58
C LEU A 95 6.03 2.22 12.95
N GLU A 96 5.58 3.47 12.98
CA GLU A 96 5.15 4.15 14.22
C GLU A 96 3.98 3.41 14.87
N GLN A 97 2.94 3.09 14.12
CA GLN A 97 1.83 2.32 14.65
C GLN A 97 2.26 0.93 15.12
N LYS A 98 3.14 0.26 14.37
CA LYS A 98 3.69 -1.04 14.74
C LYS A 98 4.52 -0.98 16.00
N LYS A 99 5.24 0.10 16.25
CA LYS A 99 6.00 0.33 17.51
C LYS A 99 5.07 0.38 18.72
N ILE A 100 3.87 0.93 18.57
CA ILE A 100 2.90 1.08 19.67
C ILE A 100 2.11 -0.21 19.88
N HIS A 101 1.61 -0.83 18.83
CA HIS A 101 0.65 -1.95 18.90
C HIS A 101 1.24 -3.30 18.49
N GLY A 102 2.51 -3.35 18.05
CA GLY A 102 3.08 -4.54 17.43
C GLY A 102 2.34 -4.88 16.13
N MET A 103 2.13 -6.16 15.93
CA MET A 103 1.30 -6.65 14.79
C MET A 103 -0.18 -6.81 15.17
N LYS A 104 -0.64 -6.27 16.29
CA LYS A 104 -2.03 -6.38 16.73
C LYS A 104 -2.90 -5.30 16.11
N CYS A 105 -4.12 -5.68 15.74
CA CYS A 105 -5.14 -4.75 15.27
C CYS A 105 -5.58 -3.84 16.43
N PRO A 106 -5.46 -2.52 16.32
CA PRO A 106 -5.84 -1.61 17.40
C PRO A 106 -7.31 -1.70 17.82
N GLY A 107 -8.18 -2.13 16.90
CA GLY A 107 -9.63 -2.23 17.18
C GLY A 107 -10.07 -3.55 17.78
N THR A 108 -9.31 -4.65 17.64
CA THR A 108 -9.74 -6.00 18.08
C THR A 108 -8.68 -6.77 18.84
N GLY A 109 -7.43 -6.29 18.91
CA GLY A 109 -6.31 -7.03 19.49
C GLY A 109 -5.82 -8.25 18.69
N VAL A 110 -6.52 -8.62 17.60
CA VAL A 110 -6.16 -9.79 16.78
C VAL A 110 -4.84 -9.53 16.05
N GLU A 111 -3.99 -10.56 16.00
CA GLU A 111 -2.71 -10.47 15.28
C GLU A 111 -2.95 -10.31 13.77
N MET A 112 -2.36 -9.25 13.21
CA MET A 112 -2.45 -8.94 11.79
C MET A 112 -1.36 -9.66 11.01
N THR A 113 -1.67 -10.02 9.75
CA THR A 113 -0.77 -10.74 8.87
C THR A 113 -0.58 -10.04 7.51
N THR A 114 0.54 -10.33 6.86
CA THR A 114 0.82 -9.94 5.47
C THR A 114 0.62 -11.09 4.48
N LYS A 115 0.10 -12.23 4.95
CA LYS A 115 -0.04 -13.46 4.15
C LYS A 115 -1.17 -13.32 3.13
N ALA A 116 -0.83 -12.94 1.89
CA ALA A 116 -1.77 -13.06 0.78
C ALA A 116 -1.93 -14.53 0.39
N ARG A 117 -3.16 -15.06 0.35
CA ARG A 117 -3.41 -16.38 -0.23
C ARG A 117 -3.43 -16.24 -1.76
N PHE A 118 -2.42 -16.81 -2.41
CA PHE A 118 -2.42 -16.99 -3.86
C PHE A 118 -3.33 -18.17 -4.21
N ASN A 119 -4.38 -17.92 -4.97
CA ASN A 119 -5.28 -18.99 -5.45
C ASN A 119 -4.93 -19.50 -6.87
N GLY A 120 -3.70 -19.38 -7.31
CA GLY A 120 -3.23 -19.86 -8.61
C GLY A 120 -3.79 -19.09 -9.84
N LYS A 121 -4.81 -18.27 -9.69
CA LYS A 121 -5.43 -17.47 -10.76
C LYS A 121 -5.07 -15.99 -10.71
N GLY A 122 -3.96 -15.64 -10.05
CA GLY A 122 -3.48 -14.26 -9.91
C GLY A 122 -4.36 -13.34 -9.02
N LYS A 123 -5.43 -13.85 -8.44
CA LYS A 123 -6.27 -13.11 -7.49
C LYS A 123 -5.81 -13.42 -6.07
N THR A 124 -5.44 -12.38 -5.34
CA THR A 124 -5.12 -12.48 -3.91
C THR A 124 -6.42 -12.46 -3.11
N HIS A 125 -6.77 -13.57 -2.45
CA HIS A 125 -7.81 -13.53 -1.43
C HIS A 125 -7.22 -12.91 -0.16
N ARG A 126 -7.84 -11.85 0.31
CA ARG A 126 -7.50 -11.26 1.60
C ARG A 126 -7.96 -12.19 2.72
N CYS A 127 -7.04 -12.56 3.59
CA CYS A 127 -7.40 -13.20 4.85
C CYS A 127 -7.99 -12.14 5.79
N GLY A 128 -8.94 -12.51 6.64
CA GLY A 128 -9.57 -11.60 7.59
C GLY A 128 -8.60 -10.90 8.55
N THR A 129 -7.46 -11.54 8.81
CA THR A 129 -6.38 -11.00 9.64
C THR A 129 -5.38 -10.11 8.88
N ASN A 130 -5.47 -10.03 7.55
CA ASN A 130 -4.51 -9.23 6.78
C ASN A 130 -4.59 -7.75 7.16
N ILE A 131 -3.41 -7.11 7.17
CA ILE A 131 -3.31 -5.66 7.36
C ILE A 131 -4.15 -4.96 6.29
N SER A 132 -4.95 -4.03 6.73
CA SER A 132 -5.78 -3.17 5.89
C SER A 132 -5.59 -1.72 6.30
N LYS A 133 -5.56 -0.82 5.32
CA LYS A 133 -5.61 0.61 5.57
C LYS A 133 -7.06 1.03 5.84
N ASP A 134 -7.31 1.59 6.99
CA ASP A 134 -8.63 2.07 7.39
C ASP A 134 -8.60 3.60 7.60
N ARG A 135 -9.63 4.28 7.16
CA ARG A 135 -9.82 5.70 7.47
C ARG A 135 -10.68 5.82 8.71
N ILE A 136 -10.16 6.48 9.75
CA ILE A 136 -10.91 6.70 10.99
C ILE A 136 -12.28 7.33 10.66
N LEU A 137 -12.26 8.39 9.84
CA LEU A 137 -13.45 9.02 9.26
C LEU A 137 -13.54 8.71 7.77
N SER A 138 -14.50 7.90 7.36
CA SER A 138 -14.66 7.45 5.97
C SER A 138 -14.94 8.59 4.98
N SER A 139 -15.43 9.74 5.46
CA SER A 139 -15.65 10.95 4.67
C SER A 139 -14.38 11.71 4.30
N MET A 140 -13.31 11.55 5.07
CA MET A 140 -12.03 12.21 4.85
C MET A 140 -11.10 11.36 3.98
N GLY A 141 -10.04 11.99 3.43
CA GLY A 141 -8.97 11.30 2.70
C GLY A 141 -8.01 10.55 3.63
N TYR A 142 -6.92 10.07 3.04
CA TYR A 142 -5.82 9.43 3.77
C TYR A 142 -4.82 10.49 4.25
N SER A 143 -4.58 10.53 5.55
CA SER A 143 -3.59 11.41 6.21
C SER A 143 -3.06 10.72 7.46
N HIS A 144 -1.98 11.23 8.05
CA HIS A 144 -1.44 10.74 9.33
C HIS A 144 -2.51 10.70 10.43
N GLN A 145 -3.41 11.70 10.48
CA GLN A 145 -4.47 11.79 11.51
C GLN A 145 -5.67 10.91 11.20
N ASN A 146 -5.88 10.51 9.95
CA ASN A 146 -7.07 9.79 9.52
C ASN A 146 -6.82 8.37 9.01
N LEU A 147 -5.56 7.93 8.95
CA LEU A 147 -5.20 6.56 8.60
C LEU A 147 -4.82 5.78 9.84
N ILE A 148 -5.38 4.59 9.95
CA ILE A 148 -4.96 3.56 10.91
C ILE A 148 -4.85 2.22 10.17
N PHE A 149 -3.86 1.42 10.51
CA PHE A 149 -3.75 0.06 9.99
C PHE A 149 -4.46 -0.90 10.93
N THR A 150 -5.42 -1.65 10.39
CA THR A 150 -6.27 -2.58 11.14
C THR A 150 -6.31 -3.93 10.43
N SER A 151 -6.92 -4.94 11.05
CA SER A 151 -7.24 -6.18 10.32
C SER A 151 -8.31 -5.92 9.26
N TRP A 152 -8.26 -6.66 8.16
CA TRP A 152 -9.24 -6.53 7.07
C TRP A 152 -10.68 -6.78 7.54
N ASN A 153 -10.88 -7.75 8.44
CA ASN A 153 -12.21 -8.02 9.02
C ASN A 153 -12.72 -6.81 9.80
N TYR A 154 -11.88 -6.21 10.64
CA TYR A 154 -12.27 -5.00 11.38
C TYR A 154 -12.67 -3.87 10.45
N ASN A 155 -11.80 -3.53 9.49
CA ASN A 155 -12.08 -2.46 8.53
C ASN A 155 -13.38 -2.70 7.77
N ARG A 156 -13.62 -3.94 7.32
CA ARG A 156 -14.84 -4.31 6.61
C ARG A 156 -16.07 -4.20 7.52
N SER A 157 -15.99 -4.68 8.75
CA SER A 157 -17.11 -4.64 9.71
C SER A 157 -17.43 -3.21 10.15
N LYS A 158 -16.40 -2.38 10.35
CA LYS A 158 -16.58 -0.95 10.65
C LYS A 158 -17.31 -0.22 9.53
N GLY A 159 -17.01 -0.53 8.27
CA GLY A 159 -17.65 0.10 7.11
C GLY A 159 -17.60 1.62 7.18
N ASN A 160 -18.76 2.26 7.09
CA ASN A 160 -18.91 3.72 7.12
C ASN A 160 -19.43 4.25 8.47
N ILE A 161 -19.25 3.51 9.57
CA ILE A 161 -19.66 3.97 10.90
C ILE A 161 -18.96 5.29 11.21
N THR A 162 -19.78 6.31 11.50
CA THR A 162 -19.30 7.61 11.97
C THR A 162 -19.10 7.60 13.49
N PRO A 163 -18.28 8.51 14.07
CA PRO A 163 -18.16 8.63 15.52
C PRO A 163 -19.50 8.84 16.23
N LYS A 164 -20.45 9.58 15.60
CA LYS A 164 -21.81 9.77 16.10
C LYS A 164 -22.57 8.45 16.19
N MET A 165 -22.50 7.62 15.13
CA MET A 165 -23.15 6.29 15.13
C MET A 165 -22.51 5.34 16.14
N ALA A 166 -21.17 5.35 16.26
CA ALA A 166 -20.47 4.54 17.25
C ALA A 166 -20.88 4.92 18.69
N LYS A 167 -20.93 6.22 19.00
CA LYS A 167 -21.41 6.70 20.32
C LYS A 167 -22.85 6.28 20.59
N ALA A 168 -23.74 6.41 19.61
CA ALA A 168 -25.14 5.99 19.76
C ALA A 168 -25.24 4.49 20.00
N PHE A 169 -24.48 3.66 19.27
CA PHE A 169 -24.43 2.23 19.45
C PHE A 169 -23.89 1.84 20.84
N LEU A 170 -22.78 2.45 21.27
CA LEU A 170 -22.22 2.24 22.60
C LEU A 170 -23.21 2.59 23.71
N LYS A 171 -24.00 3.66 23.55
CA LYS A 171 -25.06 4.04 24.50
C LYS A 171 -26.10 2.93 24.63
N ILE A 172 -26.60 2.42 23.51
CA ILE A 172 -27.58 1.33 23.49
C ILE A 172 -27.03 0.05 24.18
N VAL A 173 -25.75 -0.29 23.88
CA VAL A 173 -25.10 -1.46 24.48
C VAL A 173 -24.96 -1.30 25.99
N LYS A 174 -24.53 -0.13 26.47
CA LYS A 174 -24.40 0.19 27.90
C LYS A 174 -25.74 0.11 28.62
N GLU A 175 -26.80 0.67 28.02
CA GLU A 175 -28.17 0.66 28.60
C GLU A 175 -28.72 -0.77 28.71
N ARG A 176 -28.40 -1.65 27.72
CA ARG A 176 -28.96 -3.01 27.68
C ARG A 176 -28.14 -4.03 28.47
N TYR A 177 -26.83 -3.92 28.50
CA TYR A 177 -25.94 -4.95 29.03
C TYR A 177 -25.05 -4.48 30.20
N GLY A 178 -25.13 -3.19 30.58
CA GLY A 178 -24.29 -2.60 31.61
C GLY A 178 -22.88 -2.24 31.09
N THR A 179 -22.10 -1.52 31.92
CA THR A 179 -20.73 -1.09 31.56
C THR A 179 -19.69 -2.21 31.66
N ASP A 180 -19.94 -3.21 32.50
CA ASP A 180 -18.95 -4.25 32.86
C ASP A 180 -18.75 -5.33 31.79
N ASN A 181 -19.63 -5.37 30.79
CA ASN A 181 -19.58 -6.32 29.68
C ASN A 181 -18.99 -5.69 28.39
N ILE A 182 -18.33 -4.51 28.46
CA ILE A 182 -17.76 -3.78 27.32
C ILE A 182 -16.24 -3.69 27.47
N ALA A 183 -15.61 -4.81 27.84
CA ALA A 183 -14.14 -4.91 27.88
C ALA A 183 -13.58 -5.47 26.57
#